data_145c6b485f15b22d090903ca4ab5f521
#
_entry.id   145c6b485f15b22d090903ca4ab5f521
#
_cell.length_a   1.000
_cell.length_b   1.000
_cell.length_c   1.000
_cell.angle_alpha   90.00
_cell.angle_beta   90.00
_cell.angle_gamma   90.00
#
_symmetry.space_group_name_H-M   'P 1'
#
loop_
_entity.id
_entity.type
_entity.pdbx_description
1 polymer ?
#
loop_
_entity_poly.entity_id
_entity_poly.type
_entity_poly.pdbx_seq_one_letter_code
_entity_poly.pdbx_strand_id
1 'polypeptide(L)'
;MILFCVFAFVKGYAQTGQDDTKVYKKRVLETTEIDFLTSYYSQDGDNAAVTGGVGTEELTDVTGTFVVSIPLNDDDVLTIDAGISAYTSASSSNIDPFDDGPADPFQASSGASSSDAWANLTGSYSHSSDDRNDIWSAKLAISSEYDYFSVGVGGTYSKLFNEKNTEVSVSGNVYLDTWNPIYPTELRPFGAEGNGLSDRLFTQNTITGNTDYNPRFSEFDSKGRNSYSLGFGFSQILHKNLQGSLALDFVQQDGLLSTPFQRVYFGDVADSFIDDFQLADAVERLPDSRFKVAAGGRLNWYINEVLTVRTFYRYYFDDWGINSHTASIELPIKITNKFKLYPSYRYYNQTAADYFNPYEGALSTDAFYTSDYDLSEYSANQYGFGVSYTDIFTKAHIWNYGLKSIDLKFYQYDRDTTFSSSIITAGFKFVLD
;
A
#
# COMPACT_ATOMS: atom_id res chain seq x y z
N MET A 1 20.84 10.37 -13.57
CA MET A 1 22.05 10.97 -13.00
C MET A 1 21.70 12.06 -11.98
N ILE A 2 20.86 11.71 -10.97
CA ILE A 2 20.42 12.67 -9.88
C ILE A 2 20.60 12.04 -8.47
N LEU A 3 21.17 10.85 -8.34
CA LEU A 3 21.26 10.12 -7.06
C LEU A 3 22.56 10.36 -6.25
N PHE A 4 23.36 11.40 -6.53
CA PHE A 4 24.69 11.55 -5.90
C PHE A 4 24.88 12.80 -5.01
N CYS A 5 23.85 13.57 -4.71
CA CYS A 5 24.01 14.86 -4.00
C CYS A 5 23.51 14.92 -2.55
N VAL A 6 23.04 13.85 -1.92
CA VAL A 6 22.49 13.92 -0.56
C VAL A 6 23.50 13.60 0.55
N PHE A 7 24.69 13.08 0.24
CA PHE A 7 25.67 12.66 1.28
C PHE A 7 26.67 13.73 1.74
N ALA A 8 26.53 15.01 1.41
CA ALA A 8 27.57 16.02 1.64
C ALA A 8 27.36 16.98 2.82
N PHE A 9 26.35 16.86 3.66
CA PHE A 9 26.07 17.84 4.72
C PHE A 9 25.94 17.33 6.14
N VAL A 10 26.67 16.28 6.52
CA VAL A 10 26.84 15.99 7.95
C VAL A 10 28.28 16.33 8.34
N LYS A 11 28.59 17.60 8.49
CA LYS A 11 29.75 18.05 9.30
C LYS A 11 29.31 18.14 10.75
N GLY A 12 29.91 17.28 11.59
CA GLY A 12 29.67 17.24 13.01
C GLY A 12 29.85 18.62 13.69
N TYR A 13 28.88 19.01 14.47
CA TYR A 13 29.07 20.05 15.49
C TYR A 13 29.71 19.38 16.68
N ALA A 14 31.01 19.66 16.87
CA ALA A 14 31.72 19.30 18.10
C ALA A 14 31.10 20.09 19.25
N GLN A 15 30.73 19.38 20.32
CA GLN A 15 30.30 19.96 21.57
C GLN A 15 31.44 20.80 22.18
N THR A 16 31.19 22.10 22.36
CA THR A 16 31.97 22.94 23.23
C THR A 16 31.06 23.49 24.33
N GLY A 17 31.30 23.10 25.56
CA GLY A 17 30.66 23.65 26.75
C GLY A 17 30.15 22.57 27.71
N GLN A 18 31.03 22.11 28.61
CA GLN A 18 30.65 21.38 29.81
C GLN A 18 29.89 22.34 30.74
N ASP A 19 28.57 22.08 30.90
CA ASP A 19 27.80 22.65 32.00
C ASP A 19 27.60 21.52 33.05
N ASP A 20 28.32 21.62 34.15
CA ASP A 20 28.50 20.54 35.16
C ASP A 20 27.27 20.24 36.06
N THR A 21 26.04 20.63 35.58
CA THR A 21 24.81 20.42 36.36
C THR A 21 23.72 19.62 35.59
N LYS A 22 24.04 19.00 34.47
CA LYS A 22 23.04 18.18 33.76
C LYS A 22 22.78 16.88 34.49
N VAL A 23 21.61 16.79 35.12
CA VAL A 23 21.03 15.52 35.55
C VAL A 23 20.98 14.58 34.34
N TYR A 24 21.51 13.37 34.46
CA TYR A 24 21.48 12.36 33.41
C TYR A 24 20.04 12.14 32.94
N LYS A 25 19.80 12.35 31.67
CA LYS A 25 18.52 12.12 31.02
C LYS A 25 18.71 11.02 29.98
N LYS A 26 17.90 9.95 30.10
CA LYS A 26 17.94 8.87 29.12
C LYS A 26 17.43 9.40 27.75
N ARG A 27 18.18 9.16 26.70
CA ARG A 27 17.79 9.51 25.32
C ARG A 27 16.57 8.71 24.87
N VAL A 28 15.77 9.28 23.98
CA VAL A 28 14.68 8.56 23.30
C VAL A 28 15.25 7.50 22.37
N LEU A 29 16.32 7.82 21.66
CA LEU A 29 17.11 6.91 20.84
C LEU A 29 18.58 7.06 21.22
N GLU A 30 19.23 6.00 21.64
CA GLU A 30 20.62 6.05 22.16
C GLU A 30 21.63 6.28 21.03
N THR A 31 21.44 5.65 19.87
CA THR A 31 22.34 5.68 18.74
C THR A 31 21.57 5.62 17.43
N THR A 32 22.21 5.95 16.32
CA THR A 32 21.60 5.83 15.01
C THR A 32 21.25 4.36 14.71
N GLU A 33 20.00 4.12 14.31
CA GLU A 33 19.52 2.83 13.87
C GLU A 33 19.25 2.86 12.37
N ILE A 34 19.58 1.77 11.68
CA ILE A 34 19.31 1.57 10.26
C ILE A 34 18.56 0.26 10.11
N ASP A 35 17.36 0.33 9.55
CA ASP A 35 16.57 -0.82 9.15
C ASP A 35 16.60 -0.93 7.62
N PHE A 36 16.96 -2.10 7.10
CA PHE A 36 16.82 -2.45 5.71
C PHE A 36 15.75 -3.53 5.60
N LEU A 37 14.72 -3.25 4.81
CA LEU A 37 13.60 -4.14 4.56
C LEU A 37 13.57 -4.48 3.08
N THR A 38 13.33 -5.74 2.73
CA THR A 38 13.08 -6.15 1.36
C THR A 38 11.96 -7.15 1.32
N SER A 39 11.17 -7.11 0.25
CA SER A 39 10.10 -8.06 0.00
C SER A 39 10.09 -8.53 -1.44
N TYR A 40 9.68 -9.76 -1.63
CA TYR A 40 9.27 -10.32 -2.90
C TYR A 40 7.80 -10.70 -2.79
N TYR A 41 6.99 -10.22 -3.72
CA TYR A 41 5.58 -10.50 -3.85
C TYR A 41 5.32 -11.15 -5.20
N SER A 42 4.45 -12.16 -5.22
CA SER A 42 3.96 -12.76 -6.45
C SER A 42 2.49 -13.08 -6.28
N GLN A 43 1.68 -12.70 -7.25
CA GLN A 43 0.25 -13.02 -7.31
C GLN A 43 -0.10 -13.71 -8.61
N ASP A 44 -1.21 -14.42 -8.58
CA ASP A 44 -1.88 -15.08 -9.69
C ASP A 44 -3.39 -15.04 -9.48
N GLY A 45 -4.15 -14.89 -10.56
CA GLY A 45 -5.61 -14.83 -10.55
C GLY A 45 -6.16 -14.73 -11.98
N ASP A 46 -7.49 -14.81 -12.11
CA ASP A 46 -8.17 -14.87 -13.40
C ASP A 46 -9.14 -13.71 -13.63
N ASN A 47 -9.15 -12.69 -12.77
CA ASN A 47 -10.15 -11.62 -12.77
C ASN A 47 -9.55 -10.24 -13.05
N ALA A 48 -8.68 -10.13 -14.06
CA ALA A 48 -7.99 -8.87 -14.37
C ALA A 48 -8.97 -7.73 -14.70
N ALA A 49 -8.96 -6.69 -13.88
CA ALA A 49 -9.81 -5.52 -14.07
C ALA A 49 -9.47 -4.75 -15.36
N VAL A 50 -8.23 -4.83 -15.84
CA VAL A 50 -7.77 -4.24 -17.11
C VAL A 50 -8.56 -4.75 -18.32
N THR A 51 -9.02 -5.98 -18.27
CA THR A 51 -9.83 -6.62 -19.31
C THR A 51 -11.27 -6.90 -18.85
N GLY A 52 -11.80 -6.08 -17.96
CA GLY A 52 -13.20 -6.14 -17.55
C GLY A 52 -13.55 -7.21 -16.51
N GLY A 53 -12.57 -7.68 -15.76
CA GLY A 53 -12.76 -8.68 -14.71
C GLY A 53 -12.53 -10.13 -15.15
N VAL A 54 -11.91 -10.33 -16.32
CA VAL A 54 -11.51 -11.64 -16.86
C VAL A 54 -10.05 -11.57 -17.35
N GLY A 55 -9.32 -12.70 -17.28
CA GLY A 55 -7.93 -12.79 -17.71
C GLY A 55 -6.94 -12.76 -16.54
N THR A 56 -5.65 -12.94 -16.83
CA THR A 56 -4.62 -13.13 -15.83
C THR A 56 -4.31 -11.88 -15.00
N GLU A 57 -4.17 -12.07 -13.69
CA GLU A 57 -3.74 -11.06 -12.72
C GLU A 57 -2.28 -11.27 -12.28
N GLU A 58 -1.48 -12.04 -13.04
CA GLU A 58 -0.10 -12.30 -12.69
C GLU A 58 0.69 -11.01 -12.53
N LEU A 59 1.29 -10.86 -11.35
CA LEU A 59 2.16 -9.73 -11.02
C LEU A 59 3.26 -10.19 -10.06
N THR A 60 4.47 -9.69 -10.27
CA THR A 60 5.57 -9.82 -9.32
C THR A 60 6.10 -8.46 -8.93
N ASP A 61 6.46 -8.30 -7.66
CA ASP A 61 7.05 -7.07 -7.10
C ASP A 61 8.28 -7.41 -6.25
N VAL A 62 9.28 -6.55 -6.37
CA VAL A 62 10.46 -6.54 -5.49
C VAL A 62 10.59 -5.16 -4.88
N THR A 63 10.43 -5.08 -3.57
CA THR A 63 10.55 -3.82 -2.83
C THR A 63 11.79 -3.82 -1.94
N GLY A 64 12.48 -2.69 -1.88
CA GLY A 64 13.55 -2.40 -0.93
C GLY A 64 13.30 -1.08 -0.21
N THR A 65 13.42 -1.07 1.12
CA THR A 65 13.21 0.13 1.94
C THR A 65 14.35 0.29 2.94
N PHE A 66 14.89 1.50 3.04
CA PHE A 66 15.86 1.91 4.04
C PHE A 66 15.20 2.89 5.00
N VAL A 67 15.26 2.60 6.29
CA VAL A 67 14.81 3.51 7.35
C VAL A 67 16.00 3.84 8.23
N VAL A 68 16.33 5.13 8.33
CA VAL A 68 17.43 5.63 9.17
C VAL A 68 16.86 6.54 10.24
N SER A 69 17.03 6.16 11.51
CA SER A 69 16.61 6.94 12.66
C SER A 69 17.84 7.52 13.37
N ILE A 70 17.91 8.85 13.42
CA ILE A 70 19.07 9.62 13.91
C ILE A 70 18.65 10.38 15.18
N PRO A 71 19.26 10.12 16.34
CA PRO A 71 19.06 10.95 17.52
C PRO A 71 19.73 12.31 17.31
N LEU A 72 18.95 13.39 17.27
CA LEU A 72 19.48 14.76 17.15
C LEU A 72 19.98 15.26 18.52
N ASN A 73 19.28 14.90 19.57
CA ASN A 73 19.63 15.17 20.97
C ASN A 73 18.93 14.13 21.88
N ASP A 74 18.77 14.42 23.17
CA ASP A 74 18.15 13.50 24.13
C ASP A 74 16.64 13.29 23.88
N ASP A 75 15.97 14.23 23.23
CA ASP A 75 14.53 14.32 23.08
C ASP A 75 14.03 14.17 21.63
N ASP A 76 14.91 14.45 20.68
CA ASP A 76 14.55 14.63 19.28
C ASP A 76 15.15 13.55 18.40
N VAL A 77 14.34 13.00 17.52
CA VAL A 77 14.75 11.99 16.53
C VAL A 77 14.31 12.44 15.13
N LEU A 78 15.24 12.39 14.19
CA LEU A 78 14.96 12.50 12.76
C LEU A 78 14.94 11.11 12.16
N THR A 79 13.85 10.76 11.47
CA THR A 79 13.74 9.50 10.72
C THR A 79 13.59 9.80 9.24
N ILE A 80 14.39 9.14 8.42
CA ILE A 80 14.34 9.19 6.96
C ILE A 80 13.98 7.78 6.48
N ASP A 81 12.91 7.69 5.71
CA ASP A 81 12.45 6.46 5.06
C ASP A 81 12.53 6.65 3.55
N ALA A 82 13.25 5.78 2.86
CA ALA A 82 13.42 5.79 1.43
C ALA A 82 13.14 4.39 0.87
N GLY A 83 12.18 4.27 -0.02
CA GLY A 83 11.76 3.01 -0.61
C GLY A 83 11.73 3.06 -2.13
N ILE A 84 11.95 1.89 -2.72
CA ILE A 84 11.76 1.63 -4.14
C ILE A 84 11.08 0.28 -4.29
N SER A 85 10.07 0.23 -5.16
CA SER A 85 9.40 -0.98 -5.60
C SER A 85 9.51 -1.08 -7.12
N ALA A 86 9.86 -2.26 -7.60
CA ALA A 86 9.90 -2.56 -9.03
C ALA A 86 8.98 -3.77 -9.26
N TYR A 87 7.97 -3.58 -10.09
CA TYR A 87 6.94 -4.59 -10.32
C TYR A 87 6.63 -4.77 -11.80
N THR A 88 6.18 -5.99 -12.14
CA THR A 88 5.55 -6.24 -13.43
C THR A 88 4.15 -5.64 -13.40
N SER A 89 3.68 -5.11 -14.51
CA SER A 89 2.32 -4.59 -14.59
C SER A 89 1.36 -5.70 -14.98
N ALA A 90 0.39 -6.02 -14.14
CA ALA A 90 -0.71 -6.93 -14.50
C ALA A 90 -1.45 -6.45 -15.75
N SER A 91 -1.48 -5.13 -16.00
CA SER A 91 -2.07 -4.56 -17.21
C SER A 91 -1.32 -4.90 -18.50
N SER A 92 -0.04 -5.26 -18.41
CA SER A 92 0.77 -5.62 -19.57
C SER A 92 0.79 -7.14 -19.85
N SER A 93 0.42 -7.95 -18.87
CA SER A 93 0.31 -9.40 -19.06
C SER A 93 -0.95 -9.79 -19.85
N ASN A 94 -1.95 -8.93 -19.89
CA ASN A 94 -3.16 -9.09 -20.68
C ASN A 94 -2.99 -8.52 -22.10
N ILE A 95 -2.01 -9.03 -22.77
CA ILE A 95 -1.96 -9.00 -24.24
C ILE A 95 -3.16 -9.80 -24.71
N ASP A 96 -3.69 -9.49 -25.90
CA ASP A 96 -4.72 -10.29 -26.52
C ASP A 96 -4.50 -11.79 -26.23
N PRO A 97 -5.36 -12.45 -25.45
CA PRO A 97 -5.16 -13.85 -25.07
C PRO A 97 -5.25 -14.81 -26.25
N PHE A 98 -5.64 -14.32 -27.43
CA PHE A 98 -5.83 -15.09 -28.66
C PHE A 98 -4.71 -14.87 -29.68
N ASP A 99 -3.77 -13.95 -29.39
CA ASP A 99 -2.65 -13.63 -30.28
C ASP A 99 -1.29 -13.91 -29.60
N ASP A 100 -0.56 -14.92 -30.09
CA ASP A 100 0.86 -15.14 -29.74
C ASP A 100 1.83 -14.15 -30.38
N GLY A 101 1.31 -13.07 -30.98
CA GLY A 101 2.05 -12.08 -31.76
C GLY A 101 2.78 -11.02 -30.95
N PRO A 102 3.54 -10.13 -31.63
CA PRO A 102 4.10 -8.94 -30.97
C PRO A 102 2.99 -7.97 -30.58
N ALA A 103 3.26 -7.15 -29.57
CA ALA A 103 2.39 -6.11 -29.07
C ALA A 103 1.71 -5.31 -30.18
N ASP A 104 0.37 -5.37 -30.20
CA ASP A 104 -0.47 -4.61 -31.11
C ASP A 104 -1.17 -3.43 -30.42
N PRO A 105 -1.88 -2.55 -31.13
CA PRO A 105 -2.56 -1.41 -30.52
C PRO A 105 -3.70 -1.77 -29.57
N PHE A 106 -4.14 -3.02 -29.53
CA PHE A 106 -5.23 -3.52 -28.67
C PHE A 106 -4.74 -4.19 -27.41
N GLN A 107 -3.45 -4.16 -27.13
CA GLN A 107 -2.92 -4.66 -25.86
C GLN A 107 -3.62 -3.99 -24.69
N ALA A 108 -3.89 -4.77 -23.67
CA ALA A 108 -4.61 -4.32 -22.49
C ALA A 108 -3.85 -3.26 -21.68
N SER A 109 -2.57 -3.08 -21.88
CA SER A 109 -1.82 -2.07 -21.16
C SER A 109 -2.19 -0.65 -21.61
N SER A 110 -1.90 0.30 -20.78
CA SER A 110 -1.83 1.72 -21.13
C SER A 110 -0.78 2.01 -22.22
N GLY A 111 -0.15 0.99 -22.76
CA GLY A 111 0.68 1.02 -23.96
C GLY A 111 2.17 1.27 -23.72
N ALA A 112 2.67 1.26 -22.50
CA ALA A 112 4.02 1.74 -22.31
C ALA A 112 5.00 0.76 -21.64
N SER A 113 4.62 -0.09 -20.72
CA SER A 113 5.62 -0.88 -20.01
C SER A 113 5.12 -2.23 -19.51
N SER A 114 5.95 -3.25 -19.71
CA SER A 114 5.79 -4.54 -19.04
C SER A 114 6.18 -4.50 -17.55
N SER A 115 6.71 -3.37 -17.07
CA SER A 115 7.11 -3.19 -15.67
C SER A 115 7.16 -1.71 -15.33
N ASP A 116 6.93 -1.38 -14.06
CA ASP A 116 7.04 -0.03 -13.54
C ASP A 116 7.83 0.01 -12.24
N ALA A 117 8.19 1.21 -11.80
CA ALA A 117 8.91 1.44 -10.56
C ALA A 117 8.31 2.61 -9.79
N TRP A 118 7.94 2.34 -8.54
CA TRP A 118 7.49 3.34 -7.59
C TRP A 118 8.63 3.67 -6.62
N ALA A 119 8.81 4.96 -6.34
CA ALA A 119 9.80 5.43 -5.37
C ALA A 119 9.14 6.36 -4.35
N ASN A 120 9.57 6.26 -3.09
CA ASN A 120 9.12 7.16 -2.03
C ASN A 120 10.27 7.66 -1.16
N LEU A 121 10.08 8.85 -0.60
CA LEU A 121 10.94 9.44 0.42
C LEU A 121 10.07 10.12 1.46
N THR A 122 10.26 9.76 2.74
CA THR A 122 9.58 10.39 3.88
C THR A 122 10.62 10.86 4.90
N GLY A 123 10.51 12.11 5.31
CA GLY A 123 11.23 12.68 6.44
C GLY A 123 10.28 12.90 7.61
N SER A 124 10.62 12.41 8.79
CA SER A 124 9.82 12.57 10.01
C SER A 124 10.69 13.11 11.14
N TYR A 125 10.21 14.13 11.81
CA TYR A 125 10.79 14.66 13.04
C TYR A 125 9.87 14.32 14.21
N SER A 126 10.41 13.79 15.29
CA SER A 126 9.69 13.52 16.52
C SER A 126 10.39 14.16 17.73
N HIS A 127 9.57 14.66 18.64
CA HIS A 127 9.99 15.25 19.90
C HIS A 127 9.26 14.58 21.06
N SER A 128 10.00 14.30 22.14
CA SER A 128 9.45 13.80 23.40
C SER A 128 9.74 14.77 24.53
N SER A 129 8.74 15.08 25.33
CA SER A 129 8.92 15.92 26.52
C SER A 129 9.95 15.33 27.50
N ASP A 130 10.45 16.16 28.43
CA ASP A 130 11.43 15.75 29.44
C ASP A 130 10.98 14.56 30.27
N ASP A 131 9.71 14.48 30.62
CA ASP A 131 9.10 13.39 31.37
C ASP A 131 8.66 12.21 30.50
N ARG A 132 8.82 12.33 29.14
CA ARG A 132 8.41 11.32 28.16
C ARG A 132 6.91 11.01 28.16
N ASN A 133 6.09 11.95 28.60
CA ASN A 133 4.65 11.77 28.63
C ASN A 133 3.95 12.39 27.42
N ASP A 134 4.52 13.43 26.84
CA ASP A 134 4.01 14.10 25.64
C ASP A 134 4.98 13.85 24.49
N ILE A 135 4.48 13.25 23.40
CA ILE A 135 5.26 12.92 22.21
C ILE A 135 4.51 13.48 21.01
N TRP A 136 5.19 14.25 20.17
CA TRP A 136 4.63 14.67 18.90
C TRP A 136 5.59 14.43 17.75
N SER A 137 5.03 14.24 16.57
CA SER A 137 5.81 14.10 15.34
C SER A 137 5.17 14.86 14.19
N ALA A 138 6.01 15.27 13.25
CA ALA A 138 5.59 15.81 11.97
C ALA A 138 6.34 15.11 10.85
N LYS A 139 5.68 14.87 9.71
CA LYS A 139 6.27 14.22 8.56
C LYS A 139 5.95 14.94 7.26
N LEU A 140 6.88 14.83 6.33
CA LEU A 140 6.74 15.20 4.93
C LEU A 140 7.09 13.98 4.07
N ALA A 141 6.23 13.65 3.12
CA ALA A 141 6.40 12.51 2.22
C ALA A 141 6.27 12.95 0.76
N ILE A 142 7.06 12.37 -0.11
CA ILE A 142 6.91 12.45 -1.57
C ILE A 142 7.02 11.05 -2.15
N SER A 143 6.20 10.77 -3.15
CA SER A 143 6.31 9.55 -3.94
C SER A 143 6.03 9.81 -5.41
N SER A 144 6.59 8.97 -6.27
CA SER A 144 6.48 9.13 -7.72
C SER A 144 6.53 7.78 -8.41
N GLU A 145 5.74 7.68 -9.45
CA GLU A 145 5.67 6.63 -10.43
C GLU A 145 5.58 7.27 -11.83
N TYR A 146 5.51 6.49 -12.89
CA TYR A 146 5.47 7.00 -14.26
C TYR A 146 4.35 8.02 -14.52
N ASP A 147 3.14 7.71 -14.07
CA ASP A 147 1.94 8.54 -14.27
C ASP A 147 1.37 9.14 -12.97
N TYR A 148 2.03 8.88 -11.83
CA TYR A 148 1.55 9.27 -10.51
C TYR A 148 2.60 10.04 -9.71
N PHE A 149 2.16 11.10 -9.04
CA PHE A 149 2.98 11.88 -8.13
C PHE A 149 2.18 12.27 -6.87
N SER A 150 2.80 12.14 -5.71
CA SER A 150 2.17 12.45 -4.41
C SER A 150 3.07 13.31 -3.53
N VAL A 151 2.44 14.25 -2.83
CA VAL A 151 3.03 14.99 -1.72
C VAL A 151 2.15 14.79 -0.49
N GLY A 152 2.75 14.34 0.60
CA GLY A 152 2.07 14.09 1.86
C GLY A 152 2.62 14.91 3.02
N VAL A 153 1.74 15.41 3.88
CA VAL A 153 2.09 16.01 5.17
C VAL A 153 1.27 15.32 6.26
N GLY A 154 1.86 15.18 7.44
CA GLY A 154 1.15 14.56 8.55
C GLY A 154 1.81 14.81 9.88
N GLY A 155 1.12 14.41 10.94
CA GLY A 155 1.63 14.50 12.29
C GLY A 155 0.86 13.63 13.25
N THR A 156 1.49 13.36 14.39
CA THR A 156 0.91 12.57 15.47
C THR A 156 1.20 13.27 16.80
N TYR A 157 0.25 13.21 17.71
CA TYR A 157 0.44 13.59 19.11
C TYR A 157 -0.02 12.43 19.99
N SER A 158 0.85 12.02 20.91
CA SER A 158 0.57 10.97 21.90
C SER A 158 0.78 11.53 23.30
N LYS A 159 -0.12 11.20 24.21
CA LYS A 159 -0.01 11.50 25.62
C LYS A 159 -0.09 10.24 26.46
N LEU A 160 0.89 10.07 27.35
CA LEU A 160 0.99 8.93 28.25
C LEU A 160 0.54 9.33 29.66
N PHE A 161 -0.22 8.45 30.31
CA PHE A 161 -0.79 8.62 31.64
C PHE A 161 -0.50 7.40 32.52
N ASN A 162 -0.87 7.48 33.80
CA ASN A 162 -0.78 6.36 34.75
C ASN A 162 0.57 5.68 34.72
N GLU A 163 1.65 6.47 34.93
CA GLU A 163 3.02 5.94 34.89
C GLU A 163 3.34 5.24 33.56
N LYS A 164 2.80 5.76 32.44
CA LYS A 164 2.92 5.25 31.05
C LYS A 164 2.20 3.93 30.79
N ASN A 165 1.27 3.54 31.68
CA ASN A 165 0.43 2.36 31.45
C ASN A 165 -0.74 2.63 30.48
N THR A 166 -1.07 3.92 30.25
CA THR A 166 -2.15 4.36 29.37
C THR A 166 -1.59 5.34 28.34
N GLU A 167 -1.90 5.16 27.08
CA GLU A 167 -1.57 6.09 25.99
C GLU A 167 -2.83 6.45 25.22
N VAL A 168 -2.97 7.73 24.92
CA VAL A 168 -3.97 8.26 23.98
C VAL A 168 -3.21 8.99 22.89
N SER A 169 -3.57 8.71 21.63
CA SER A 169 -2.95 9.36 20.48
C SER A 169 -3.97 9.89 19.48
N VAL A 170 -3.58 10.92 18.77
CA VAL A 170 -4.29 11.47 17.62
C VAL A 170 -3.29 11.65 16.47
N SER A 171 -3.69 11.29 15.26
CA SER A 171 -2.90 11.46 14.05
C SER A 171 -3.72 12.10 12.94
N GLY A 172 -3.07 12.90 12.10
CA GLY A 172 -3.68 13.48 10.91
C GLY A 172 -2.72 13.45 9.74
N ASN A 173 -3.24 13.14 8.54
CA ASN A 173 -2.46 13.17 7.32
C ASN A 173 -3.27 13.77 6.17
N VAL A 174 -2.56 14.44 5.28
CA VAL A 174 -3.07 14.96 4.02
C VAL A 174 -2.12 14.50 2.92
N TYR A 175 -2.66 13.87 1.88
CA TYR A 175 -1.92 13.54 0.66
C TYR A 175 -2.60 14.23 -0.52
N LEU A 176 -1.80 14.92 -1.30
CA LEU A 176 -2.18 15.62 -2.52
C LEU A 176 -1.53 14.89 -3.68
N ASP A 177 -2.33 14.14 -4.38
CA ASP A 177 -1.89 13.24 -5.42
C ASP A 177 -2.33 13.76 -6.78
N THR A 178 -1.50 13.53 -7.79
CA THR A 178 -1.83 13.78 -9.19
C THR A 178 -1.60 12.49 -9.96
N TRP A 179 -2.62 12.04 -10.65
CA TRP A 179 -2.57 10.87 -11.51
C TRP A 179 -2.91 11.27 -12.95
N ASN A 180 -1.98 11.06 -13.89
CA ASN A 180 -2.19 11.34 -15.29
C ASN A 180 -2.93 10.16 -15.94
N PRO A 181 -4.21 10.30 -16.33
CA PRO A 181 -4.98 9.18 -16.85
C PRO A 181 -4.43 8.72 -18.20
N ILE A 182 -4.21 7.41 -18.30
CA ILE A 182 -3.84 6.73 -19.53
C ILE A 182 -5.01 5.79 -19.89
N TYR A 183 -5.62 6.01 -21.05
CA TYR A 183 -6.80 5.27 -21.48
C TYR A 183 -6.46 4.13 -22.43
N PRO A 184 -7.29 3.07 -22.50
CA PRO A 184 -7.19 2.02 -23.51
C PRO A 184 -7.10 2.60 -24.94
N THR A 185 -6.27 1.99 -25.77
CA THR A 185 -5.95 2.53 -27.10
C THR A 185 -7.18 2.71 -27.97
N GLU A 186 -8.13 1.78 -27.92
CA GLU A 186 -9.38 1.81 -28.69
C GLU A 186 -10.35 2.90 -28.25
N LEU A 187 -10.25 3.41 -27.04
CA LEU A 187 -11.11 4.46 -26.51
C LEU A 187 -10.56 5.88 -26.73
N ARG A 188 -9.25 6.04 -26.88
CA ARG A 188 -8.61 7.34 -27.11
C ARG A 188 -9.20 8.12 -28.32
N PRO A 189 -9.55 7.48 -29.44
CA PRO A 189 -10.20 8.17 -30.56
C PRO A 189 -11.55 8.80 -30.21
N PHE A 190 -12.22 8.39 -29.15
CA PHE A 190 -13.50 8.95 -28.69
C PHE A 190 -13.33 10.02 -27.60
N GLY A 191 -12.10 10.36 -27.23
CA GLY A 191 -11.77 11.50 -26.36
C GLY A 191 -12.03 12.86 -27.03
N ALA A 192 -11.82 13.94 -26.27
CA ALA A 192 -12.14 15.30 -26.69
C ALA A 192 -11.40 15.75 -27.97
N GLU A 193 -10.19 15.26 -28.21
CA GLU A 193 -9.39 15.58 -29.40
C GLU A 193 -9.39 14.46 -30.45
N GLY A 194 -10.18 13.41 -30.26
CA GLY A 194 -10.21 12.24 -31.13
C GLY A 194 -11.12 12.39 -32.33
N ASN A 195 -10.99 11.50 -33.32
CA ASN A 195 -11.76 11.49 -34.58
C ASN A 195 -12.79 10.36 -34.60
N GLY A 196 -13.04 9.66 -33.48
CA GLY A 196 -13.93 8.52 -33.38
C GLY A 196 -13.56 7.42 -34.40
N LEU A 197 -14.53 6.84 -35.06
CA LEU A 197 -14.34 5.80 -36.08
C LEU A 197 -13.54 6.25 -37.33
N SER A 198 -13.31 7.55 -37.49
CA SER A 198 -12.45 8.07 -38.56
C SER A 198 -10.97 8.04 -38.21
N ASP A 199 -10.59 7.61 -37.01
CA ASP A 199 -9.21 7.42 -36.59
C ASP A 199 -8.53 6.32 -37.43
N ARG A 200 -7.20 6.44 -37.54
CA ARG A 200 -6.39 5.48 -38.27
C ARG A 200 -6.57 4.05 -37.75
N LEU A 201 -6.76 3.89 -36.46
CA LEU A 201 -7.00 2.61 -35.83
C LEU A 201 -8.18 1.87 -36.49
N PHE A 202 -9.32 2.54 -36.63
CA PHE A 202 -10.54 1.93 -37.20
C PHE A 202 -10.58 1.94 -38.73
N THR A 203 -9.89 2.87 -39.37
CA THR A 203 -9.85 2.91 -40.83
C THR A 203 -8.88 1.89 -41.46
N GLN A 204 -7.96 1.36 -40.69
CA GLN A 204 -7.00 0.33 -41.13
C GLN A 204 -7.40 -1.09 -40.71
N ASN A 205 -8.35 -1.24 -39.79
CA ASN A 205 -8.82 -2.51 -39.28
C ASN A 205 -10.34 -2.67 -39.56
N THR A 206 -10.82 -3.90 -39.59
CA THR A 206 -12.24 -4.20 -39.84
C THR A 206 -12.92 -4.54 -38.52
N ILE A 207 -13.94 -3.74 -38.14
CA ILE A 207 -14.79 -4.06 -37.01
C ILE A 207 -15.74 -5.18 -37.40
N THR A 208 -15.80 -6.23 -36.58
CA THR A 208 -16.72 -7.37 -36.70
C THR A 208 -17.65 -7.44 -35.50
N GLY A 209 -18.67 -8.31 -35.53
CA GLY A 209 -19.73 -8.29 -34.53
C GLY A 209 -20.65 -7.10 -34.73
N ASN A 210 -20.78 -6.23 -33.75
CA ASN A 210 -21.48 -4.97 -33.89
C ASN A 210 -20.58 -3.95 -34.60
N THR A 211 -20.90 -3.68 -35.88
CA THR A 211 -20.13 -2.73 -36.72
C THR A 211 -20.43 -1.27 -36.40
N ASP A 212 -21.48 -0.98 -35.63
CA ASP A 212 -21.85 0.36 -35.19
C ASP A 212 -21.23 0.67 -33.80
N TYR A 213 -19.93 0.36 -33.67
CA TYR A 213 -19.18 0.57 -32.39
C TYR A 213 -19.28 2.03 -31.94
N ASN A 214 -19.81 2.23 -30.75
CA ASN A 214 -20.00 3.54 -30.14
C ASN A 214 -19.82 3.46 -28.61
N PRO A 215 -18.58 3.48 -28.12
CA PRO A 215 -18.31 3.34 -26.69
C PRO A 215 -18.84 4.52 -25.89
N ARG A 216 -19.29 4.24 -24.66
CA ARG A 216 -19.65 5.26 -23.68
C ARG A 216 -18.37 5.79 -23.01
N PHE A 217 -17.64 6.64 -23.71
CA PHE A 217 -16.38 7.17 -23.25
C PHE A 217 -16.39 8.70 -23.14
N SER A 218 -15.90 9.20 -22.00
CA SER A 218 -15.52 10.59 -21.80
C SER A 218 -14.30 10.62 -20.90
N GLU A 219 -13.35 11.49 -21.23
CA GLU A 219 -12.18 11.71 -20.40
C GLU A 219 -12.57 12.23 -19.01
N PHE A 220 -11.72 11.99 -18.02
CA PHE A 220 -11.92 12.51 -16.67
C PHE A 220 -11.53 13.98 -16.60
N ASP A 221 -12.37 14.80 -15.94
CA ASP A 221 -12.15 16.24 -15.79
C ASP A 221 -11.04 16.59 -14.80
N SER A 222 -10.74 15.68 -13.87
CA SER A 222 -9.74 15.86 -12.81
C SER A 222 -8.62 14.83 -12.91
N LYS A 223 -7.40 15.27 -12.58
CA LYS A 223 -6.23 14.42 -12.37
C LYS A 223 -5.83 14.33 -10.90
N GLY A 224 -6.46 15.13 -10.04
CA GLY A 224 -6.19 15.14 -8.60
C GLY A 224 -6.87 13.98 -7.90
N ARG A 225 -6.16 13.35 -6.95
CA ARG A 225 -6.67 12.33 -6.05
C ARG A 225 -6.18 12.65 -4.65
N ASN A 226 -7.00 13.31 -3.84
CA ASN A 226 -6.59 13.77 -2.53
C ASN A 226 -7.10 12.84 -1.43
N SER A 227 -6.29 12.65 -0.38
CA SER A 227 -6.67 11.82 0.75
C SER A 227 -6.41 12.56 2.07
N TYR A 228 -7.40 12.56 2.94
CA TYR A 228 -7.36 13.17 4.27
C TYR A 228 -7.65 12.09 5.30
N SER A 229 -6.82 11.97 6.33
CA SER A 229 -7.07 11.00 7.40
C SER A 229 -6.96 11.60 8.78
N LEU A 230 -7.80 11.11 9.71
CA LEU A 230 -7.78 11.41 11.12
C LEU A 230 -7.89 10.10 11.89
N GLY A 231 -6.89 9.83 12.74
CA GLY A 231 -6.81 8.60 13.54
C GLY A 231 -6.80 8.91 15.03
N PHE A 232 -7.45 8.05 15.81
CA PHE A 232 -7.44 8.05 17.27
C PHE A 232 -6.96 6.70 17.77
N GLY A 233 -6.01 6.73 18.70
CA GLY A 233 -5.47 5.54 19.34
C GLY A 233 -5.66 5.58 20.86
N PHE A 234 -5.92 4.41 21.42
CA PHE A 234 -5.92 4.19 22.87
C PHE A 234 -5.19 2.89 23.16
N SER A 235 -4.22 2.91 24.05
CA SER A 235 -3.48 1.73 24.49
C SER A 235 -3.41 1.67 26.01
N GLN A 236 -3.60 0.48 26.57
CA GLN A 236 -3.64 0.26 28.01
C GLN A 236 -2.95 -1.04 28.39
N ILE A 237 -2.07 -0.98 29.39
CA ILE A 237 -1.60 -2.16 30.11
C ILE A 237 -2.72 -2.58 31.07
N LEU A 238 -3.43 -3.65 30.71
CA LEU A 238 -4.58 -4.16 31.47
C LEU A 238 -4.15 -5.00 32.68
N HIS A 239 -3.05 -5.71 32.51
CA HIS A 239 -2.44 -6.54 33.54
C HIS A 239 -0.93 -6.69 33.23
N LYS A 240 -0.13 -7.15 34.22
CA LYS A 240 1.34 -7.33 34.06
C LYS A 240 1.76 -8.14 32.83
N ASN A 241 0.86 -8.95 32.28
CA ASN A 241 1.10 -9.79 31.11
C ASN A 241 0.04 -9.61 29.99
N LEU A 242 -0.79 -8.58 30.07
CA LEU A 242 -1.83 -8.30 29.07
C LEU A 242 -1.88 -6.81 28.73
N GLN A 243 -1.71 -6.51 27.45
CA GLN A 243 -1.88 -5.18 26.87
C GLN A 243 -3.00 -5.19 25.84
N GLY A 244 -3.86 -4.18 25.87
CA GLY A 244 -4.89 -3.93 24.88
C GLY A 244 -4.68 -2.61 24.18
N SER A 245 -5.11 -2.50 22.91
CA SER A 245 -5.19 -1.23 22.20
C SER A 245 -6.42 -1.19 21.30
N LEU A 246 -6.95 0.02 21.12
CA LEU A 246 -8.05 0.34 20.21
C LEU A 246 -7.58 1.43 19.24
N ALA A 247 -8.07 1.39 18.02
CA ALA A 247 -7.84 2.41 16.99
C ALA A 247 -9.16 2.71 16.28
N LEU A 248 -9.33 3.98 15.91
CA LEU A 248 -10.46 4.46 15.11
C LEU A 248 -9.91 5.44 14.07
N ASP A 249 -10.10 5.11 12.80
CA ASP A 249 -9.60 5.89 11.67
C ASP A 249 -10.75 6.36 10.78
N PHE A 250 -10.70 7.61 10.37
CA PHE A 250 -11.57 8.24 9.39
C PHE A 250 -10.72 8.67 8.21
N VAL A 251 -11.17 8.34 7.00
CA VAL A 251 -10.46 8.71 5.77
C VAL A 251 -11.46 9.27 4.76
N GLN A 252 -11.18 10.45 4.24
CA GLN A 252 -11.87 11.03 3.10
C GLN A 252 -10.93 11.03 1.89
N GLN A 253 -11.44 10.55 0.76
CA GLN A 253 -10.77 10.64 -0.54
C GLN A 253 -11.65 11.42 -1.51
N ASP A 254 -11.03 12.32 -2.29
CA ASP A 254 -11.72 13.15 -3.26
C ASP A 254 -10.91 13.26 -4.57
N GLY A 255 -11.61 13.27 -5.70
CA GLY A 255 -11.05 13.45 -7.03
C GLY A 255 -11.08 12.19 -7.91
N LEU A 256 -10.03 11.91 -8.68
CA LEU A 256 -9.99 10.76 -9.59
C LEU A 256 -9.81 9.45 -8.79
N LEU A 257 -10.92 8.80 -8.46
CA LEU A 257 -10.94 7.52 -7.75
C LEU A 257 -11.17 6.32 -8.68
N SER A 258 -11.52 6.55 -9.93
CA SER A 258 -11.61 5.54 -10.99
C SER A 258 -10.23 5.22 -11.54
N THR A 259 -10.06 4.02 -12.08
CA THR A 259 -8.84 3.57 -12.76
C THR A 259 -8.99 3.73 -14.27
N PRO A 260 -8.32 4.71 -14.91
CA PRO A 260 -8.61 5.12 -16.29
C PRO A 260 -8.33 4.06 -17.36
N PHE A 261 -7.49 3.08 -17.07
CA PHE A 261 -7.09 2.03 -18.03
C PHE A 261 -7.89 0.73 -17.87
N GLN A 262 -8.76 0.61 -16.85
CA GLN A 262 -9.61 -0.57 -16.67
C GLN A 262 -10.79 -0.53 -17.60
N ARG A 263 -10.92 -1.57 -18.42
CA ARG A 263 -12.02 -1.73 -19.39
C ARG A 263 -13.30 -2.18 -18.71
N VAL A 264 -14.43 -1.77 -19.28
CA VAL A 264 -15.76 -2.23 -18.88
C VAL A 264 -16.54 -2.63 -20.13
N TYR A 265 -17.24 -3.74 -20.04
CA TYR A 265 -18.12 -4.30 -21.05
C TYR A 265 -19.54 -4.34 -20.50
N PHE A 266 -20.52 -3.81 -21.27
CA PHE A 266 -21.90 -3.73 -20.84
C PHE A 266 -22.72 -4.90 -21.38
N GLY A 267 -23.48 -5.57 -20.51
CA GLY A 267 -24.32 -6.70 -20.92
C GLY A 267 -25.55 -6.34 -21.79
N ASP A 268 -25.86 -5.04 -21.92
CA ASP A 268 -26.94 -4.53 -22.78
C ASP A 268 -26.43 -3.94 -24.10
N VAL A 269 -25.13 -3.97 -24.36
CA VAL A 269 -24.47 -3.52 -25.59
C VAL A 269 -23.97 -4.73 -26.37
N ALA A 270 -24.18 -4.76 -27.68
CA ALA A 270 -23.69 -5.85 -28.51
C ALA A 270 -22.18 -5.69 -28.78
N ASP A 271 -21.44 -6.79 -28.70
CA ASP A 271 -19.99 -6.82 -28.79
C ASP A 271 -19.43 -6.39 -30.14
N SER A 272 -18.36 -5.62 -30.10
CA SER A 272 -17.55 -5.22 -31.22
C SER A 272 -16.17 -5.79 -31.13
N PHE A 273 -15.60 -6.28 -32.22
CA PHE A 273 -14.28 -6.88 -32.26
C PHE A 273 -13.43 -6.28 -33.38
N ILE A 274 -12.13 -6.24 -33.18
CA ILE A 274 -11.12 -6.17 -34.24
C ILE A 274 -10.29 -7.43 -34.11
N ASP A 275 -10.26 -8.22 -35.20
CA ASP A 275 -9.80 -9.60 -35.16
C ASP A 275 -10.49 -10.37 -34.01
N ASP A 276 -9.75 -10.94 -33.07
CA ASP A 276 -10.30 -11.64 -31.91
C ASP A 276 -10.36 -10.76 -30.65
N PHE A 277 -9.92 -9.49 -30.72
CA PHE A 277 -9.92 -8.57 -29.59
C PHE A 277 -11.27 -7.86 -29.44
N GLN A 278 -11.92 -8.00 -28.28
CA GLN A 278 -13.16 -7.30 -27.95
C GLN A 278 -12.87 -5.85 -27.56
N LEU A 279 -13.51 -4.93 -28.26
CA LEU A 279 -13.40 -3.50 -28.00
C LEU A 279 -14.20 -3.12 -26.76
N ALA A 280 -13.58 -2.37 -25.84
CA ALA A 280 -14.23 -1.93 -24.61
C ALA A 280 -15.38 -0.95 -24.88
N ASP A 281 -16.48 -1.10 -24.14
CA ASP A 281 -17.61 -0.17 -24.17
C ASP A 281 -17.39 1.09 -23.34
N ALA A 282 -16.55 0.98 -22.29
CA ALA A 282 -16.24 2.08 -21.37
C ALA A 282 -14.92 1.80 -20.61
N VAL A 283 -14.49 2.78 -19.82
CA VAL A 283 -13.54 2.59 -18.71
C VAL A 283 -14.26 2.63 -17.37
N GLU A 284 -13.66 2.05 -16.35
CA GLU A 284 -14.16 2.15 -14.98
C GLU A 284 -14.61 3.57 -14.64
N ARG A 285 -15.76 3.68 -14.00
CA ARG A 285 -16.29 4.94 -13.51
C ARG A 285 -16.88 4.77 -12.12
N LEU A 286 -16.24 5.40 -11.16
CA LEU A 286 -16.60 5.40 -9.74
C LEU A 286 -16.92 6.84 -9.30
N PRO A 287 -17.63 7.04 -8.17
CA PRO A 287 -17.78 8.37 -7.59
C PRO A 287 -16.43 9.03 -7.29
N ASP A 288 -16.39 10.35 -7.38
CA ASP A 288 -15.21 11.18 -7.12
C ASP A 288 -14.95 11.45 -5.62
N SER A 289 -15.73 10.83 -4.75
CA SER A 289 -15.62 10.93 -3.30
C SER A 289 -15.82 9.58 -2.64
N ARG A 290 -15.01 9.30 -1.59
CA ARG A 290 -15.14 8.09 -0.78
C ARG A 290 -14.80 8.36 0.68
N PHE A 291 -15.77 8.13 1.58
CA PHE A 291 -15.56 8.22 3.02
C PHE A 291 -15.44 6.84 3.65
N LYS A 292 -14.41 6.63 4.45
CA LYS A 292 -14.05 5.33 5.03
C LYS A 292 -13.92 5.45 6.55
N VAL A 293 -14.37 4.44 7.26
CA VAL A 293 -14.19 4.30 8.71
C VAL A 293 -13.63 2.93 9.04
N ALA A 294 -12.60 2.89 9.87
CA ALA A 294 -12.03 1.65 10.38
C ALA A 294 -11.91 1.69 11.90
N ALA A 295 -12.49 0.71 12.58
CA ALA A 295 -12.36 0.52 14.02
C ALA A 295 -11.67 -0.81 14.30
N GLY A 296 -10.60 -0.81 15.09
CA GLY A 296 -9.83 -2.02 15.36
C GLY A 296 -9.34 -2.12 16.78
N GLY A 297 -8.93 -3.33 17.16
CA GLY A 297 -8.35 -3.60 18.47
C GLY A 297 -7.31 -4.69 18.42
N ARG A 298 -6.37 -4.64 19.37
CA ARG A 298 -5.31 -5.63 19.56
C ARG A 298 -5.27 -6.05 21.01
N LEU A 299 -5.00 -7.34 21.23
CA LEU A 299 -4.64 -7.86 22.54
C LEU A 299 -3.31 -8.61 22.40
N ASN A 300 -2.34 -8.22 23.23
CA ASN A 300 -1.06 -8.88 23.36
C ASN A 300 -1.01 -9.55 24.73
N TRP A 301 -1.01 -10.87 24.74
CA TRP A 301 -0.99 -11.66 25.97
C TRP A 301 0.31 -12.45 26.09
N TYR A 302 1.11 -12.07 27.06
CA TYR A 302 2.32 -12.80 27.44
C TYR A 302 1.94 -13.97 28.34
N ILE A 303 1.89 -15.18 27.79
CA ILE A 303 1.52 -16.40 28.51
C ILE A 303 2.64 -16.79 29.49
N ASN A 304 3.87 -16.88 28.96
CA ASN A 304 5.08 -17.22 29.70
C ASN A 304 6.33 -16.79 28.90
N GLU A 305 7.53 -17.14 29.39
CA GLU A 305 8.81 -16.77 28.76
C GLU A 305 9.01 -17.32 27.35
N VAL A 306 8.24 -18.36 26.95
CA VAL A 306 8.35 -19.01 25.65
C VAL A 306 7.29 -18.50 24.69
N LEU A 307 6.07 -18.26 25.16
CA LEU A 307 4.90 -18.01 24.30
C LEU A 307 4.24 -16.67 24.61
N THR A 308 4.04 -15.88 23.56
CA THR A 308 3.14 -14.72 23.53
C THR A 308 2.03 -14.98 22.53
N VAL A 309 0.83 -14.51 22.79
CA VAL A 309 -0.30 -14.52 21.84
C VAL A 309 -0.60 -13.07 21.46
N ARG A 310 -0.62 -12.78 20.17
CA ARG A 310 -1.00 -11.48 19.62
C ARG A 310 -2.25 -11.67 18.80
N THR A 311 -3.29 -10.90 19.08
CA THR A 311 -4.53 -10.93 18.30
C THR A 311 -4.83 -9.55 17.75
N PHE A 312 -5.52 -9.53 16.64
CA PHE A 312 -6.00 -8.31 16.00
C PHE A 312 -7.37 -8.56 15.42
N TYR A 313 -8.26 -7.57 15.59
CA TYR A 313 -9.53 -7.51 14.90
C TYR A 313 -9.77 -6.10 14.38
N ARG A 314 -10.35 -5.97 13.16
CA ARG A 314 -10.75 -4.70 12.56
C ARG A 314 -12.08 -4.88 11.85
N TYR A 315 -12.98 -3.96 12.08
CA TYR A 315 -14.17 -3.71 11.28
C TYR A 315 -13.94 -2.45 10.44
N TYR A 316 -14.32 -2.51 9.18
CA TYR A 316 -14.23 -1.41 8.23
C TYR A 316 -15.56 -1.26 7.51
N PHE A 317 -15.95 -0.03 7.20
CA PHE A 317 -17.04 0.28 6.28
C PHE A 317 -16.77 1.58 5.54
N ASP A 318 -17.42 1.77 4.38
CA ASP A 318 -17.37 2.98 3.59
C ASP A 318 -18.73 3.29 2.92
N ASP A 319 -18.79 4.48 2.31
CA ASP A 319 -19.98 4.97 1.60
C ASP A 319 -20.15 4.38 0.18
N TRP A 320 -19.21 3.51 -0.25
CA TRP A 320 -19.36 2.70 -1.46
C TRP A 320 -20.02 1.34 -1.19
N GLY A 321 -20.47 1.08 0.04
CA GLY A 321 -21.20 -0.13 0.44
C GLY A 321 -20.31 -1.25 0.96
N ILE A 322 -18.98 -1.12 0.95
CA ILE A 322 -18.09 -2.15 1.48
C ILE A 322 -18.15 -2.17 2.99
N ASN A 323 -18.38 -3.36 3.53
CA ASN A 323 -18.21 -3.69 4.95
C ASN A 323 -17.23 -4.85 5.05
N SER A 324 -16.20 -4.74 5.89
CA SER A 324 -15.24 -5.83 6.01
C SER A 324 -14.80 -6.13 7.44
N HIS A 325 -14.43 -7.37 7.65
CA HIS A 325 -13.89 -7.89 8.90
C HIS A 325 -12.50 -8.49 8.67
N THR A 326 -11.55 -8.11 9.51
CA THR A 326 -10.23 -8.71 9.56
C THR A 326 -9.99 -9.27 10.95
N ALA A 327 -9.63 -10.53 11.06
CA ALA A 327 -9.19 -11.15 12.31
C ALA A 327 -7.84 -11.82 12.11
N SER A 328 -6.90 -11.66 13.05
CA SER A 328 -5.63 -12.37 12.98
C SER A 328 -5.12 -12.80 14.34
N ILE A 329 -4.32 -13.85 14.33
CA ILE A 329 -3.55 -14.36 15.47
C ILE A 329 -2.11 -14.60 15.03
N GLU A 330 -1.16 -14.18 15.85
CA GLU A 330 0.28 -14.46 15.72
C GLU A 330 0.79 -15.02 17.05
N LEU A 331 1.60 -16.06 16.97
CA LEU A 331 2.15 -16.74 18.13
C LEU A 331 3.68 -16.63 18.17
N PRO A 332 4.26 -15.52 18.70
CA PRO A 332 5.69 -15.43 18.96
C PRO A 332 6.16 -16.49 19.95
N ILE A 333 6.98 -17.45 19.47
CA ILE A 333 7.52 -18.56 20.23
C ILE A 333 9.03 -18.37 20.36
N LYS A 334 9.52 -18.17 21.58
CA LYS A 334 10.94 -18.05 21.88
C LYS A 334 11.58 -19.44 21.96
N ILE A 335 12.38 -19.78 20.96
CA ILE A 335 13.11 -21.06 20.91
C ILE A 335 14.40 -20.98 21.75
N THR A 336 15.12 -19.87 21.59
CA THR A 336 16.33 -19.56 22.37
C THR A 336 16.36 -18.07 22.70
N ASN A 337 17.38 -17.60 23.40
CA ASN A 337 17.56 -16.15 23.63
C ASN A 337 17.83 -15.37 22.32
N LYS A 338 18.20 -16.06 21.23
CA LYS A 338 18.50 -15.45 19.94
C LYS A 338 17.45 -15.72 18.86
N PHE A 339 16.71 -16.81 18.94
CA PHE A 339 15.76 -17.24 17.92
C PHE A 339 14.33 -17.25 18.41
N LYS A 340 13.44 -16.68 17.58
CA LYS A 340 11.98 -16.72 17.75
C LYS A 340 11.32 -17.17 16.47
N LEU A 341 10.19 -17.87 16.59
CA LEU A 341 9.30 -18.26 15.50
C LEU A 341 7.99 -17.46 15.61
N TYR A 342 7.34 -17.21 14.47
CA TYR A 342 6.11 -16.44 14.38
C TYR A 342 5.11 -17.13 13.43
N PRO A 343 4.51 -18.26 13.80
CA PRO A 343 3.37 -18.74 13.05
C PRO A 343 2.20 -17.76 13.21
N SER A 344 1.48 -17.52 12.12
CA SER A 344 0.35 -16.59 12.09
C SER A 344 -0.74 -17.05 11.14
N TYR A 345 -1.96 -16.64 11.45
CA TYR A 345 -3.13 -16.82 10.62
C TYR A 345 -3.95 -15.54 10.58
N ARG A 346 -4.50 -15.18 9.41
CA ARG A 346 -5.40 -14.06 9.20
C ARG A 346 -6.57 -14.50 8.36
N TYR A 347 -7.75 -14.14 8.79
CA TYR A 347 -9.00 -14.23 8.05
C TYR A 347 -9.47 -12.83 7.67
N TYR A 348 -10.00 -12.71 6.46
CA TYR A 348 -10.60 -11.48 5.94
C TYR A 348 -11.89 -11.84 5.21
N ASN A 349 -12.92 -10.97 5.32
CA ASN A 349 -14.06 -11.01 4.43
C ASN A 349 -14.59 -9.60 4.18
N GLN A 350 -15.19 -9.38 3.01
CA GLN A 350 -15.87 -8.13 2.66
C GLN A 350 -17.13 -8.39 1.85
N THR A 351 -18.07 -7.41 1.90
CA THR A 351 -19.17 -7.29 0.95
C THR A 351 -18.68 -6.61 -0.33
N ALA A 352 -19.41 -6.76 -1.44
CA ALA A 352 -19.13 -6.01 -2.67
C ALA A 352 -19.43 -4.51 -2.47
N ALA A 353 -18.73 -3.67 -3.25
CA ALA A 353 -19.14 -2.29 -3.46
C ALA A 353 -20.44 -2.23 -4.26
N ASP A 354 -21.26 -1.19 -4.05
CA ASP A 354 -22.53 -0.96 -4.75
C ASP A 354 -22.38 -0.83 -6.27
N TYR A 355 -21.17 -0.55 -6.74
CA TYR A 355 -20.81 -0.32 -8.15
C TYR A 355 -20.12 -1.51 -8.82
N PHE A 356 -19.85 -2.58 -8.05
CA PHE A 356 -19.20 -3.77 -8.60
C PHE A 356 -20.15 -4.58 -9.47
N ASN A 357 -19.67 -4.93 -10.64
CA ASN A 357 -20.34 -5.83 -11.58
C ASN A 357 -19.29 -6.78 -12.20
N PRO A 358 -19.55 -8.09 -12.30
CA PRO A 358 -18.67 -8.97 -13.04
C PRO A 358 -18.64 -8.62 -14.53
N TYR A 359 -17.79 -9.30 -15.30
CA TYR A 359 -17.73 -9.15 -16.75
C TYR A 359 -19.13 -9.18 -17.39
N GLU A 360 -19.45 -8.20 -18.25
CA GLU A 360 -20.77 -8.00 -18.87
C GLU A 360 -21.95 -7.88 -17.89
N GLY A 361 -21.69 -7.58 -16.64
CA GLY A 361 -22.73 -7.44 -15.62
C GLY A 361 -23.28 -6.01 -15.51
N ALA A 362 -22.49 -5.00 -15.84
CA ALA A 362 -22.89 -3.60 -15.83
C ALA A 362 -23.82 -3.26 -17.02
N LEU A 363 -24.66 -2.22 -16.85
CA LEU A 363 -25.53 -1.73 -17.91
C LEU A 363 -25.03 -0.38 -18.43
N SER A 364 -25.24 -0.12 -19.73
CA SER A 364 -24.89 1.15 -20.36
C SER A 364 -25.62 2.37 -19.76
N THR A 365 -26.67 2.14 -18.97
CA THR A 365 -27.44 3.17 -18.25
C THR A 365 -26.92 3.46 -16.85
N ASP A 366 -26.03 2.64 -16.30
CA ASP A 366 -25.50 2.82 -14.94
C ASP A 366 -24.62 4.08 -14.87
N ALA A 367 -24.72 4.82 -13.79
CA ALA A 367 -23.92 6.02 -13.59
C ALA A 367 -22.48 5.70 -13.18
N PHE A 368 -22.32 4.66 -12.36
CA PHE A 368 -21.04 4.18 -11.83
C PHE A 368 -20.96 2.67 -12.00
N TYR A 369 -19.78 2.17 -12.31
CA TYR A 369 -19.52 0.75 -12.54
C TYR A 369 -18.02 0.43 -12.47
N THR A 370 -17.72 -0.76 -12.01
CA THR A 370 -16.37 -1.35 -11.99
C THR A 370 -16.46 -2.87 -12.13
N SER A 371 -15.48 -3.45 -12.77
CA SER A 371 -15.25 -4.90 -12.81
C SER A 371 -14.03 -5.33 -11.99
N ASP A 372 -13.53 -4.45 -11.12
CA ASP A 372 -12.40 -4.73 -10.25
C ASP A 372 -12.83 -5.65 -9.10
N TYR A 373 -12.32 -6.88 -9.10
CA TYR A 373 -12.60 -7.87 -8.05
C TYR A 373 -12.03 -7.54 -6.68
N ASP A 374 -11.18 -6.52 -6.55
CA ASP A 374 -10.82 -5.96 -5.24
C ASP A 374 -12.00 -5.26 -4.57
N LEU A 375 -13.01 -4.85 -5.35
CA LEU A 375 -14.28 -4.26 -4.88
C LEU A 375 -15.43 -5.27 -4.85
N SER A 376 -15.21 -6.54 -5.16
CA SER A 376 -16.19 -7.62 -5.10
C SER A 376 -16.43 -8.11 -3.67
N GLU A 377 -17.44 -8.96 -3.49
CA GLU A 377 -17.60 -9.76 -2.28
C GLU A 377 -16.64 -10.95 -2.31
N TYR A 378 -15.82 -11.11 -1.26
CA TYR A 378 -14.96 -12.28 -1.09
C TYR A 378 -14.54 -12.50 0.36
N SER A 379 -14.08 -13.73 0.62
CA SER A 379 -13.35 -14.09 1.83
C SER A 379 -11.92 -14.52 1.50
N ALA A 380 -11.00 -14.28 2.43
CA ALA A 380 -9.61 -14.65 2.23
C ALA A 380 -8.97 -15.22 3.49
N ASN A 381 -8.04 -16.13 3.28
CA ASN A 381 -7.22 -16.73 4.31
C ASN A 381 -5.75 -16.43 4.06
N GLN A 382 -5.00 -16.09 5.11
CA GLN A 382 -3.56 -15.91 5.02
C GLN A 382 -2.87 -16.73 6.11
N TYR A 383 -1.95 -17.55 5.69
CA TYR A 383 -1.08 -18.33 6.57
C TYR A 383 0.32 -17.73 6.54
N GLY A 384 0.90 -17.52 7.70
CA GLY A 384 2.22 -16.92 7.82
C GLY A 384 3.15 -17.71 8.72
N PHE A 385 4.43 -17.68 8.39
CA PHE A 385 5.49 -18.22 9.22
C PHE A 385 6.70 -17.29 9.18
N GLY A 386 7.21 -16.92 10.35
CA GLY A 386 8.37 -16.05 10.47
C GLY A 386 9.43 -16.64 11.39
N VAL A 387 10.69 -16.24 11.16
CA VAL A 387 11.84 -16.52 11.99
C VAL A 387 12.57 -15.22 12.25
N SER A 388 12.90 -14.94 13.50
CA SER A 388 13.73 -13.81 13.91
C SER A 388 14.99 -14.28 14.62
N TYR A 389 16.13 -13.72 14.21
CA TYR A 389 17.40 -13.80 14.91
C TYR A 389 17.72 -12.47 15.56
N THR A 390 18.11 -12.45 16.82
CA THR A 390 18.51 -11.23 17.54
C THR A 390 19.88 -11.44 18.16
N ASP A 391 20.83 -10.53 17.90
CA ASP A 391 22.12 -10.48 18.55
C ASP A 391 22.26 -9.18 19.36
N ILE A 392 22.03 -9.28 20.66
CA ILE A 392 22.09 -8.14 21.58
C ILE A 392 23.52 -7.54 21.67
N PHE A 393 24.55 -8.36 21.40
CA PHE A 393 25.95 -7.97 21.48
C PHE A 393 26.57 -7.53 20.16
N THR A 394 25.73 -7.45 19.10
CA THR A 394 26.11 -6.93 17.77
C THR A 394 27.44 -7.45 17.25
N LYS A 395 27.69 -8.78 17.32
CA LYS A 395 28.99 -9.39 16.98
C LYS A 395 29.35 -9.27 15.48
N ALA A 396 28.32 -9.25 14.61
CA ALA A 396 28.51 -9.06 13.18
C ALA A 396 28.37 -7.58 12.85
N HIS A 397 29.37 -7.04 12.14
CA HIS A 397 29.42 -5.62 11.77
C HIS A 397 29.57 -5.44 10.27
N ILE A 398 28.98 -4.34 9.79
CA ILE A 398 29.29 -3.73 8.50
C ILE A 398 29.82 -2.32 8.83
N TRP A 399 31.12 -2.09 8.65
CA TRP A 399 31.84 -0.89 9.14
C TRP A 399 31.61 -0.65 10.63
N ASN A 400 31.06 0.49 11.01
CA ASN A 400 30.76 0.88 12.40
C ASN A 400 29.32 0.54 12.81
N TYR A 401 28.60 -0.27 12.01
CA TYR A 401 27.23 -0.66 12.31
C TYR A 401 27.16 -2.13 12.70
N GLY A 402 26.73 -2.40 13.91
CA GLY A 402 26.53 -3.75 14.42
C GLY A 402 25.16 -4.31 14.02
N LEU A 403 25.11 -5.52 13.51
CA LEU A 403 23.87 -6.22 13.17
C LEU A 403 23.13 -6.63 14.45
N LYS A 404 21.93 -6.06 14.65
CA LYS A 404 21.10 -6.30 15.84
C LYS A 404 20.06 -7.40 15.63
N SER A 405 19.40 -7.46 14.46
CA SER A 405 18.43 -8.51 14.15
C SER A 405 18.33 -8.80 12.65
N ILE A 406 17.87 -10.02 12.37
CA ILE A 406 17.43 -10.48 11.06
C ILE A 406 16.04 -11.09 11.24
N ASP A 407 15.09 -10.68 10.42
CA ASP A 407 13.74 -11.18 10.39
C ASP A 407 13.43 -11.72 8.99
N LEU A 408 12.94 -12.96 8.90
CA LEU A 408 12.49 -13.57 7.66
C LEU A 408 11.06 -14.02 7.85
N LYS A 409 10.16 -13.69 6.93
CA LYS A 409 8.76 -14.11 6.98
C LYS A 409 8.29 -14.52 5.60
N PHE A 410 7.41 -15.53 5.60
CA PHE A 410 6.68 -16.01 4.44
C PHE A 410 5.19 -15.96 4.73
N TYR A 411 4.39 -15.52 3.75
CA TYR A 411 2.94 -15.54 3.80
C TYR A 411 2.39 -16.11 2.53
N GLN A 412 1.36 -16.95 2.67
CA GLN A 412 0.49 -17.40 1.59
C GLN A 412 -0.90 -16.84 1.84
N TYR A 413 -1.45 -16.13 0.84
CA TYR A 413 -2.76 -15.52 0.86
C TYR A 413 -3.60 -16.09 -0.26
N ASP A 414 -4.82 -16.52 0.06
CA ASP A 414 -5.75 -17.13 -0.89
C ASP A 414 -7.14 -16.52 -0.67
N ARG A 415 -7.80 -16.10 -1.75
CA ARG A 415 -9.21 -15.69 -1.77
C ARG A 415 -10.10 -16.86 -2.21
N ASP A 416 -11.39 -16.79 -1.92
CA ASP A 416 -12.41 -17.68 -2.50
C ASP A 416 -12.80 -17.32 -3.94
N THR A 417 -12.36 -16.16 -4.45
CA THR A 417 -12.17 -15.88 -5.87
C THR A 417 -10.89 -16.56 -6.35
N THR A 418 -10.65 -16.62 -7.66
CA THR A 418 -9.48 -17.32 -8.24
C THR A 418 -8.14 -16.60 -8.00
N PHE A 419 -8.00 -15.84 -6.91
CA PHE A 419 -6.80 -15.05 -6.60
C PHE A 419 -5.98 -15.67 -5.47
N SER A 420 -4.66 -15.78 -5.69
CA SER A 420 -3.70 -16.18 -4.65
C SER A 420 -2.44 -15.32 -4.70
N SER A 421 -1.74 -15.18 -3.57
CA SER A 421 -0.43 -14.52 -3.56
C SER A 421 0.51 -15.08 -2.50
N SER A 422 1.82 -15.04 -2.82
CA SER A 422 2.91 -15.40 -1.93
C SER A 422 3.78 -14.17 -1.63
N ILE A 423 4.15 -14.00 -0.37
CA ILE A 423 4.96 -12.86 0.09
C ILE A 423 6.14 -13.38 0.90
N ILE A 424 7.35 -12.99 0.51
CA ILE A 424 8.58 -13.24 1.29
C ILE A 424 9.12 -11.89 1.72
N THR A 425 9.38 -11.71 3.02
CA THR A 425 10.01 -10.48 3.53
C THR A 425 11.28 -10.80 4.31
N ALA A 426 12.29 -9.96 4.15
CA ALA A 426 13.50 -9.97 4.94
C ALA A 426 13.79 -8.60 5.53
N GLY A 427 14.04 -8.54 6.83
CA GLY A 427 14.40 -7.33 7.57
C GLY A 427 15.75 -7.48 8.25
N PHE A 428 16.56 -6.44 8.18
CA PHE A 428 17.87 -6.36 8.83
C PHE A 428 17.94 -5.07 9.62
N LYS A 429 18.26 -5.18 10.90
CA LYS A 429 18.43 -4.00 11.75
C LYS A 429 19.88 -3.86 12.19
N PHE A 430 20.43 -2.69 11.96
CA PHE A 430 21.76 -2.29 12.37
C PHE A 430 21.71 -1.14 13.34
N VAL A 431 22.70 -1.07 14.21
CA VAL A 431 22.89 0.04 15.17
C VAL A 431 24.31 0.55 15.04
N LEU A 432 24.49 1.86 15.18
CA LEU A 432 25.80 2.49 15.23
C LEU A 432 26.43 2.19 16.58
N ASP A 433 27.64 1.62 16.63
CA ASP A 433 28.42 1.34 17.84
C ASP A 433 29.15 2.59 18.33
#